data_52d985ebfe65700d841b90654b0c50be
#
_entry.id   52d985ebfe65700d841b90654b0c50be
#
_cell.length_a   1.000
_cell.length_b   1.000
_cell.length_c   1.000
_cell.angle_alpha   90.00
_cell.angle_beta   90.00
_cell.angle_gamma   90.00
#
_symmetry.space_group_name_H-M   'P 1'
#
loop_
_entity.id
_entity.type
_entity.pdbx_description
1 polymer ?
#
loop_
_entity_poly.entity_id
_entity_poly.type
_entity_poly.pdbx_seq_one_letter_code
_entity_poly.pdbx_strand_id
1 'polypeptide(L)'
;HVLLESAHRDGLGDVRELQWRTILGKPTVLALGATGTPHVLDAITGKPTRVEARDLTAALNALTPDHPPRIEQLKEYDFYYYTRADHTMMGGGDPQPLPFWRVQFDDPDQTWVQLDPATGTVLNTFNRHKRVERWLFFLMHSWDLVPLLHRRPLWDIIMLVLAVGGLALSATGIWIGTKRLGIKTRRRKLLNRKDQAAQ
;
A
#
# COMPACT_ATOMS: atom_id res chain seq x y z
N HIS A 1 -0.13 -24.05 -28.43
CA HIS A 1 0.89 -25.08 -28.18
C HIS A 1 2.28 -24.47 -28.04
N VAL A 2 2.79 -23.69 -29.00
CA VAL A 2 4.14 -23.12 -29.00
C VAL A 2 4.43 -22.29 -27.72
N LEU A 3 3.49 -21.47 -27.25
CA LEU A 3 3.64 -20.64 -26.06
C LEU A 3 3.71 -21.46 -24.77
N LEU A 4 2.94 -22.54 -24.67
CA LEU A 4 2.99 -23.45 -23.52
C LEU A 4 4.29 -24.25 -23.48
N GLU A 5 4.77 -24.71 -24.64
CA GLU A 5 6.05 -25.41 -24.75
C GLU A 5 7.22 -24.50 -24.43
N SER A 6 7.16 -23.22 -24.84
CA SER A 6 8.18 -22.23 -24.49
C SER A 6 8.19 -21.95 -23.01
N ALA A 7 7.02 -21.73 -22.40
CA ALA A 7 6.91 -21.51 -20.97
C ALA A 7 7.43 -22.70 -20.13
N HIS A 8 7.16 -23.93 -20.56
CA HIS A 8 7.67 -25.14 -19.92
C HIS A 8 9.19 -25.28 -20.05
N ARG A 9 9.75 -24.93 -21.21
CA ARG A 9 11.19 -24.99 -21.49
C ARG A 9 11.97 -24.00 -20.66
N ASP A 10 11.36 -22.84 -20.35
CA ASP A 10 11.98 -21.77 -19.56
C ASP A 10 11.81 -21.95 -18.04
N GLY A 11 11.39 -23.13 -17.58
CA GLY A 11 11.33 -23.49 -16.17
C GLY A 11 10.04 -23.12 -15.45
N LEU A 12 9.02 -22.69 -16.16
CA LEU A 12 7.67 -22.58 -15.59
C LEU A 12 7.05 -23.99 -15.54
N GLY A 13 7.13 -24.65 -14.39
CA GLY A 13 6.64 -26.02 -14.25
C GLY A 13 5.18 -26.16 -14.66
N ASP A 14 4.27 -25.60 -13.93
CA ASP A 14 2.84 -25.73 -14.16
C ASP A 14 2.23 -24.36 -14.50
N VAL A 15 2.03 -24.09 -15.80
CA VAL A 15 1.41 -22.85 -16.26
C VAL A 15 -0.08 -22.92 -15.95
N ARG A 16 -0.54 -22.04 -15.07
CA ARG A 16 -1.95 -21.94 -14.69
C ARG A 16 -2.72 -20.91 -15.48
N GLU A 17 -2.06 -19.84 -15.89
CA GLU A 17 -2.73 -18.73 -16.56
C GLU A 17 -1.82 -18.11 -17.62
N LEU A 18 -2.42 -17.76 -18.76
CA LEU A 18 -1.79 -16.98 -19.82
C LEU A 18 -2.59 -15.69 -20.01
N GLN A 19 -1.95 -14.55 -19.76
CA GLN A 19 -2.56 -13.24 -19.95
C GLN A 19 -1.97 -12.55 -21.18
N TRP A 20 -2.80 -12.25 -22.17
CA TRP A 20 -2.39 -11.44 -23.32
C TRP A 20 -2.38 -9.97 -22.97
N ARG A 21 -1.26 -9.32 -23.23
CA ARG A 21 -1.05 -7.90 -22.96
C ARG A 21 -0.31 -7.24 -24.10
N THR A 22 -0.41 -5.93 -24.18
CA THR A 22 0.44 -5.11 -25.03
C THR A 22 1.37 -4.29 -24.15
N ILE A 23 2.69 -4.50 -24.27
CA ILE A 23 3.70 -3.79 -23.51
C ILE A 23 4.54 -2.99 -24.49
N LEU A 24 4.56 -1.67 -24.34
CA LEU A 24 5.28 -0.74 -25.23
C LEU A 24 4.95 -0.99 -26.73
N GLY A 25 3.67 -1.22 -27.05
CA GLY A 25 3.20 -1.48 -28.40
C GLY A 25 3.51 -2.89 -28.94
N LYS A 26 4.20 -3.74 -28.19
CA LYS A 26 4.51 -5.13 -28.56
C LYS A 26 3.49 -6.09 -27.96
N PRO A 27 2.90 -7.00 -28.75
CA PRO A 27 2.01 -8.02 -28.22
C PRO A 27 2.82 -9.03 -27.40
N THR A 28 2.45 -9.20 -26.13
CA THR A 28 3.16 -10.06 -25.18
C THR A 28 2.18 -10.99 -24.47
N VAL A 29 2.69 -12.10 -23.96
CA VAL A 29 1.96 -13.04 -23.12
C VAL A 29 2.67 -13.16 -21.79
N LEU A 30 1.93 -12.91 -20.73
CA LEU A 30 2.38 -13.14 -19.37
C LEU A 30 1.94 -14.55 -18.95
N ALA A 31 2.91 -15.43 -18.74
CA ALA A 31 2.67 -16.79 -18.26
C ALA A 31 2.85 -16.84 -16.74
N LEU A 32 1.79 -17.22 -16.05
CA LEU A 32 1.73 -17.34 -14.60
C LEU A 32 1.77 -18.81 -14.20
N GLY A 33 2.73 -19.20 -13.39
CA GLY A 33 2.83 -20.55 -12.80
C GLY A 33 2.14 -20.66 -11.45
N ALA A 34 2.13 -21.86 -10.90
CA ALA A 34 1.58 -22.13 -9.55
C ALA A 34 2.39 -21.45 -8.44
N THR A 35 3.68 -21.42 -8.62
CA THR A 35 4.66 -20.84 -7.69
C THR A 35 5.81 -20.27 -8.51
N GLY A 36 6.05 -18.99 -8.45
CA GLY A 36 7.22 -18.40 -9.09
C GLY A 36 6.97 -17.02 -9.71
N THR A 37 8.03 -16.46 -10.24
CA THR A 37 7.98 -15.20 -10.97
C THR A 37 7.27 -15.39 -12.31
N PRO A 38 6.37 -14.46 -12.69
CA PRO A 38 5.72 -14.54 -13.99
C PRO A 38 6.74 -14.38 -15.13
N HIS A 39 6.56 -15.13 -16.19
CA HIS A 39 7.40 -15.06 -17.40
C HIS A 39 6.70 -14.28 -18.49
N VAL A 40 7.44 -13.36 -19.12
CA VAL A 40 6.93 -12.57 -20.25
C VAL A 40 7.47 -13.16 -21.53
N LEU A 41 6.56 -13.52 -22.42
CA LEU A 41 6.85 -14.08 -23.74
C LEU A 41 6.37 -13.10 -24.83
N ASP A 42 7.12 -13.00 -25.90
CA ASP A 42 6.65 -12.36 -27.12
C ASP A 42 5.52 -13.20 -27.73
N ALA A 43 4.36 -12.59 -27.96
CA ALA A 43 3.16 -13.33 -28.41
C ALA A 43 3.29 -13.90 -29.82
N ILE A 44 4.20 -13.39 -30.65
CA ILE A 44 4.39 -13.82 -32.04
C ILE A 44 5.43 -14.94 -32.10
N THR A 45 6.56 -14.75 -31.43
CA THR A 45 7.71 -15.66 -31.55
C THR A 45 7.74 -16.72 -30.43
N GLY A 46 6.98 -16.52 -29.33
CA GLY A 46 7.02 -17.36 -28.15
C GLY A 46 8.32 -17.28 -27.34
N LYS A 47 9.24 -16.37 -27.69
CA LYS A 47 10.52 -16.24 -26.99
C LYS A 47 10.38 -15.39 -25.73
N PRO A 48 11.16 -15.70 -24.68
CA PRO A 48 11.23 -14.85 -23.49
C PRO A 48 11.64 -13.42 -23.87
N THR A 49 10.94 -12.47 -23.32
CA THR A 49 11.23 -11.03 -23.51
C THR A 49 11.22 -10.31 -22.17
N ARG A 50 11.83 -9.14 -22.13
CA ARG A 50 11.85 -8.26 -20.96
C ARG A 50 11.69 -6.81 -21.40
N VAL A 51 11.12 -6.00 -20.55
CA VAL A 51 11.06 -4.56 -20.74
C VAL A 51 12.42 -3.98 -20.35
N GLU A 52 13.11 -3.33 -21.28
CA GLU A 52 14.37 -2.67 -20.99
C GLU A 52 14.14 -1.22 -20.58
N ALA A 53 14.98 -0.73 -19.64
CA ALA A 53 14.88 0.64 -19.13
C ALA A 53 14.93 1.68 -20.25
N ARG A 54 15.77 1.46 -21.27
CA ARG A 54 15.86 2.34 -22.44
C ARG A 54 14.56 2.43 -23.24
N ASP A 55 13.86 1.29 -23.44
CA ASP A 55 12.62 1.24 -24.20
C ASP A 55 11.50 1.94 -23.43
N LEU A 56 11.44 1.72 -22.11
CA LEU A 56 10.52 2.42 -21.23
C LEU A 56 10.78 3.93 -21.23
N THR A 57 12.03 4.34 -21.08
CA THR A 57 12.41 5.76 -21.10
C THR A 57 12.05 6.42 -22.44
N ALA A 58 12.31 5.74 -23.55
CA ALA A 58 11.95 6.25 -24.87
C ALA A 58 10.43 6.41 -25.04
N ALA A 59 9.66 5.43 -24.59
CA ALA A 59 8.19 5.48 -24.65
C ALA A 59 7.62 6.59 -23.77
N LEU A 60 8.14 6.73 -22.55
CA LEU A 60 7.69 7.76 -21.61
C LEU A 60 8.05 9.18 -22.11
N ASN A 61 9.24 9.38 -22.67
CA ASN A 61 9.62 10.65 -23.26
C ASN A 61 8.77 10.99 -24.49
N ALA A 62 8.33 9.99 -25.24
CA ALA A 62 7.41 10.20 -26.36
C ALA A 62 6.00 10.58 -25.91
N LEU A 63 5.56 10.11 -24.73
CA LEU A 63 4.26 10.46 -24.15
C LEU A 63 4.24 11.86 -23.53
N THR A 64 5.37 12.31 -22.98
CA THR A 64 5.51 13.59 -22.27
C THR A 64 6.76 14.35 -22.76
N PRO A 65 6.76 14.82 -24.02
CA PRO A 65 7.97 15.40 -24.62
C PRO A 65 8.41 16.72 -23.94
N ASP A 66 7.47 17.50 -23.43
CA ASP A 66 7.76 18.78 -22.77
C ASP A 66 8.28 18.61 -21.32
N HIS A 67 7.90 17.53 -20.66
CA HIS A 67 8.22 17.25 -19.26
C HIS A 67 8.62 15.77 -19.10
N PRO A 68 9.84 15.38 -19.46
CA PRO A 68 10.26 13.98 -19.35
C PRO A 68 10.21 13.49 -17.89
N PRO A 69 9.60 12.34 -17.63
CA PRO A 69 9.45 11.84 -16.27
C PRO A 69 10.79 11.36 -15.72
N ARG A 70 10.95 11.50 -14.42
CA ARG A 70 12.09 10.93 -13.71
C ARG A 70 11.87 9.45 -13.47
N ILE A 71 12.81 8.61 -13.93
CA ILE A 71 12.78 7.16 -13.74
C ILE A 71 13.86 6.77 -12.74
N GLU A 72 13.47 6.06 -11.70
CA GLU A 72 14.35 5.58 -10.64
C GLU A 72 14.15 4.08 -10.43
N GLN A 73 15.24 3.31 -10.42
CA GLN A 73 15.21 1.90 -10.05
C GLN A 73 15.46 1.75 -8.56
N LEU A 74 14.51 1.16 -7.86
CA LEU A 74 14.58 0.89 -6.44
C LEU A 74 14.75 -0.61 -6.19
N LYS A 75 15.69 -0.96 -5.32
CA LYS A 75 16.06 -2.34 -4.99
C LYS A 75 15.55 -2.76 -3.62
N GLU A 76 15.03 -1.83 -2.86
CA GLU A 76 14.55 -2.02 -1.49
C GLU A 76 13.13 -1.49 -1.36
N TYR A 77 12.39 -2.04 -0.40
CA TYR A 77 11.08 -1.52 -0.02
C TYR A 77 11.22 -0.16 0.65
N ASP A 78 10.27 0.71 0.38
CA ASP A 78 10.17 2.01 1.02
C ASP A 78 8.76 2.26 1.55
N PHE A 79 8.53 3.47 2.10
CA PHE A 79 7.24 3.86 2.66
C PHE A 79 6.07 3.77 1.67
N TYR A 80 6.31 3.90 0.37
CA TYR A 80 5.30 3.85 -0.67
C TYR A 80 5.22 2.50 -1.38
N TYR A 81 6.17 1.61 -1.12
CA TYR A 81 6.23 0.28 -1.73
C TYR A 81 6.79 -0.74 -0.74
N TYR A 82 5.90 -1.52 -0.15
CA TYR A 82 6.24 -2.59 0.79
C TYR A 82 5.17 -3.67 0.78
N THR A 83 5.48 -4.82 1.32
CA THR A 83 4.54 -5.92 1.45
C THR A 83 3.55 -5.68 2.58
N ARG A 84 2.28 -5.80 2.27
CA ARG A 84 1.19 -5.71 3.25
C ARG A 84 0.14 -6.76 2.94
N ALA A 85 -0.30 -7.51 3.95
CA ALA A 85 -1.46 -8.38 3.81
C ALA A 85 -2.74 -7.53 3.83
N ASP A 86 -3.64 -7.76 2.88
CA ASP A 86 -4.88 -7.00 2.72
C ASP A 86 -5.78 -7.03 3.97
N HIS A 87 -5.65 -8.09 4.78
CA HIS A 87 -6.51 -8.33 5.95
C HIS A 87 -5.83 -8.04 7.29
N THR A 88 -4.60 -7.58 7.29
CA THR A 88 -3.87 -7.27 8.53
C THR A 88 -3.28 -5.87 8.47
N MET A 89 -3.36 -5.15 9.57
CA MET A 89 -2.61 -3.90 9.75
C MET A 89 -1.10 -4.14 9.89
N MET A 90 -0.69 -5.39 9.98
CA MET A 90 0.69 -5.82 10.16
C MET A 90 1.19 -6.40 8.85
N GLY A 91 2.46 -6.19 8.52
CA GLY A 91 3.10 -6.76 7.34
C GLY A 91 2.84 -8.27 7.20
N GLY A 92 3.18 -8.87 6.09
CA GLY A 92 2.99 -10.30 5.83
C GLY A 92 2.14 -10.60 4.60
N GLY A 93 1.96 -9.64 3.70
CA GLY A 93 1.47 -9.91 2.34
C GLY A 93 2.51 -10.63 1.51
N ASP A 94 2.10 -11.09 0.33
CA ASP A 94 3.00 -11.68 -0.64
C ASP A 94 4.13 -10.71 -0.99
N PRO A 95 5.36 -11.21 -1.14
CA PRO A 95 6.50 -10.38 -1.53
C PRO A 95 6.20 -9.64 -2.84
N GLN A 96 6.27 -8.34 -2.81
CA GLN A 96 6.18 -7.52 -4.01
C GLN A 96 7.47 -7.64 -4.82
N PRO A 97 7.42 -7.59 -6.16
CA PRO A 97 8.61 -7.77 -7.00
C PRO A 97 9.68 -6.69 -6.72
N LEU A 98 10.93 -7.13 -6.60
CA LEU A 98 12.13 -6.28 -6.51
C LEU A 98 13.15 -6.77 -7.54
N PRO A 99 13.89 -5.87 -8.19
CA PRO A 99 13.77 -4.41 -8.14
C PRO A 99 12.53 -3.92 -8.87
N PHE A 100 12.04 -2.73 -8.52
CA PHE A 100 10.96 -2.07 -9.25
C PHE A 100 11.38 -0.70 -9.78
N TRP A 101 10.64 -0.18 -10.76
CA TRP A 101 10.86 1.15 -11.28
C TRP A 101 9.81 2.11 -10.77
N ARG A 102 10.25 3.27 -10.31
CA ARG A 102 9.39 4.40 -9.99
C ARG A 102 9.52 5.46 -11.05
N VAL A 103 8.44 5.72 -11.74
CA VAL A 103 8.31 6.77 -12.74
C VAL A 103 7.58 7.94 -12.09
N GLN A 104 8.21 9.10 -12.04
CA GLN A 104 7.67 10.32 -11.45
C GLN A 104 7.37 11.30 -12.56
N PHE A 105 6.11 11.63 -12.74
CA PHE A 105 5.65 12.61 -13.71
C PHE A 105 5.63 14.01 -13.10
N ASP A 106 5.99 15.01 -13.88
CA ASP A 106 5.89 16.42 -13.52
C ASP A 106 4.55 17.01 -13.98
N ASP A 107 3.47 16.32 -13.60
CA ASP A 107 2.10 16.73 -13.80
C ASP A 107 1.58 17.51 -12.57
N PRO A 108 0.44 18.23 -12.65
CA PRO A 108 -0.14 18.94 -11.51
C PRO A 108 -0.40 18.06 -10.28
N ASP A 109 -0.70 16.79 -10.51
CA ASP A 109 -0.93 15.80 -9.47
C ASP A 109 0.35 15.14 -8.95
N GLN A 110 1.50 15.43 -9.58
CA GLN A 110 2.79 14.81 -9.27
C GLN A 110 2.67 13.28 -9.20
N THR A 111 2.18 12.69 -10.26
CA THR A 111 1.86 11.26 -10.33
C THR A 111 3.12 10.41 -10.29
N TRP A 112 3.10 9.40 -9.46
CA TRP A 112 4.12 8.35 -9.38
C TRP A 112 3.52 7.03 -9.83
N VAL A 113 4.17 6.36 -10.77
CA VAL A 113 3.80 5.04 -11.23
C VAL A 113 4.91 4.06 -10.87
N GLN A 114 4.53 2.98 -10.22
CA GLN A 114 5.45 1.88 -9.88
C GLN A 114 5.24 0.75 -10.87
N LEU A 115 6.35 0.29 -11.48
CA LEU A 115 6.34 -0.71 -12.55
C LEU A 115 7.24 -1.88 -12.16
N ASP A 116 6.78 -3.08 -12.46
CA ASP A 116 7.62 -4.27 -12.45
C ASP A 116 8.43 -4.35 -13.74
N PRO A 117 9.77 -4.27 -13.67
CA PRO A 117 10.61 -4.32 -14.87
C PRO A 117 10.58 -5.70 -15.57
N ALA A 118 10.27 -6.76 -14.85
CA ALA A 118 10.23 -8.08 -15.44
C ALA A 118 9.00 -8.30 -16.32
N THR A 119 7.86 -7.75 -15.90
CA THR A 119 6.57 -7.97 -16.55
C THR A 119 6.00 -6.74 -17.26
N GLY A 120 6.58 -5.55 -17.01
CA GLY A 120 6.01 -4.28 -17.46
C GLY A 120 4.66 -3.94 -16.82
N THR A 121 4.29 -4.64 -15.75
CA THR A 121 3.01 -4.42 -15.07
C THR A 121 3.07 -3.20 -14.18
N VAL A 122 2.01 -2.38 -14.20
CA VAL A 122 1.81 -1.33 -13.23
C VAL A 122 1.45 -1.95 -11.89
N LEU A 123 2.34 -1.80 -10.90
CA LEU A 123 2.17 -2.34 -9.56
C LEU A 123 1.31 -1.42 -8.71
N ASN A 124 1.57 -0.11 -8.81
CA ASN A 124 0.83 0.88 -8.05
C ASN A 124 0.91 2.28 -8.71
N THR A 125 -0.06 3.13 -8.38
CA THR A 125 -0.09 4.52 -8.85
C THR A 125 -0.45 5.43 -7.67
N PHE A 126 0.40 6.42 -7.43
CA PHE A 126 0.23 7.45 -6.41
C PHE A 126 0.11 8.83 -7.05
N ASN A 127 -0.86 9.59 -6.65
CA ASN A 127 -0.90 11.03 -6.86
C ASN A 127 -0.55 11.75 -5.55
N ARG A 128 -0.48 13.08 -5.59
CA ARG A 128 -0.20 13.92 -4.41
C ARG A 128 -1.18 13.65 -3.27
N HIS A 129 -2.48 13.51 -3.58
CA HIS A 129 -3.51 13.26 -2.57
C HIS A 129 -3.31 11.90 -1.88
N LYS A 130 -3.09 10.83 -2.62
CA LYS A 130 -2.82 9.50 -2.06
C LYS A 130 -1.55 9.47 -1.21
N ARG A 131 -0.52 10.26 -1.58
CA ARG A 131 0.69 10.36 -0.75
C ARG A 131 0.43 11.08 0.57
N VAL A 132 -0.34 12.19 0.54
CA VAL A 132 -0.74 12.91 1.76
C VAL A 132 -1.66 12.07 2.62
N GLU A 133 -2.66 11.42 2.02
CA GLU A 133 -3.55 10.48 2.71
C GLU A 133 -2.77 9.37 3.41
N ARG A 134 -1.77 8.80 2.73
CA ARG A 134 -0.91 7.79 3.31
C ARG A 134 -0.16 8.32 4.54
N TRP A 135 0.40 9.53 4.46
CA TRP A 135 1.07 10.15 5.60
C TRP A 135 0.13 10.46 6.76
N LEU A 136 -1.02 11.05 6.49
CA LEU A 136 -1.93 11.49 7.53
C LEU A 136 -2.73 10.32 8.12
N PHE A 137 -3.23 9.45 7.28
CA PHE A 137 -4.11 8.37 7.72
C PHE A 137 -3.33 7.11 8.12
N PHE A 138 -2.60 6.52 7.19
CA PHE A 138 -1.92 5.25 7.46
C PHE A 138 -0.78 5.38 8.45
N LEU A 139 0.01 6.44 8.37
CA LEU A 139 1.12 6.64 9.31
C LEU A 139 0.61 6.91 10.72
N MET A 140 -0.32 7.87 10.86
CA MET A 140 -0.81 8.27 12.18
C MET A 140 -1.82 7.30 12.77
N HIS A 141 -2.57 6.58 11.93
CA HIS A 141 -3.59 5.64 12.40
C HIS A 141 -3.02 4.23 12.64
N SER A 142 -2.12 3.76 11.80
CA SER A 142 -1.58 2.40 11.87
C SER A 142 -0.12 2.31 12.31
N TRP A 143 0.58 3.44 12.45
CA TRP A 143 2.02 3.50 12.76
C TRP A 143 2.86 2.63 11.81
N ASP A 144 2.50 2.66 10.53
CA ASP A 144 3.02 1.84 9.44
C ASP A 144 4.40 2.36 8.96
N LEU A 145 5.32 2.58 9.89
CA LEU A 145 6.70 2.94 9.60
C LEU A 145 7.49 1.69 9.27
N VAL A 146 8.07 1.62 8.07
CA VAL A 146 8.87 0.47 7.63
C VAL A 146 9.94 0.04 8.65
N PRO A 147 10.75 0.96 9.24
CA PRO A 147 11.70 0.57 10.27
C PRO A 147 11.06 0.00 11.54
N LEU A 148 9.83 0.41 11.83
CA LEU A 148 9.10 -0.04 13.00
C LEU A 148 8.44 -1.42 12.75
N LEU A 149 7.92 -1.63 11.55
CA LEU A 149 7.33 -2.90 11.13
C LEU A 149 8.35 -4.04 11.11
N HIS A 150 9.60 -3.75 10.72
CA HIS A 150 10.68 -4.73 10.76
C HIS A 150 11.19 -5.06 12.18
N ARG A 151 10.84 -4.23 13.17
CA ARG A 151 11.17 -4.45 14.58
C ARG A 151 9.89 -4.71 15.38
N ARG A 152 9.26 -5.84 15.11
CA ARG A 152 7.97 -6.21 15.69
C ARG A 152 7.85 -6.01 17.21
N PRO A 153 8.82 -6.42 18.04
CA PRO A 153 8.70 -6.19 19.50
C PRO A 153 8.55 -4.70 19.85
N LEU A 154 9.22 -3.82 19.14
CA LEU A 154 9.14 -2.38 19.37
C LEU A 154 7.79 -1.79 18.96
N TRP A 155 7.25 -2.24 17.82
CA TRP A 155 5.93 -1.84 17.36
C TRP A 155 4.84 -2.26 18.35
N ASP A 156 4.87 -3.51 18.81
CA ASP A 156 3.92 -4.06 19.78
C ASP A 156 3.95 -3.28 21.11
N ILE A 157 5.14 -2.94 21.60
CA ILE A 157 5.31 -2.13 22.83
C ILE A 157 4.69 -0.74 22.66
N ILE A 158 4.96 -0.06 21.55
CA ILE A 158 4.40 1.27 21.28
C ILE A 158 2.88 1.21 21.26
N MET A 159 2.30 0.25 20.52
CA MET A 159 0.86 0.08 20.44
C MET A 159 0.23 -0.24 21.80
N LEU A 160 0.88 -1.07 22.61
CA LEU A 160 0.41 -1.40 23.96
C LEU A 160 0.41 -0.14 24.86
N VAL A 161 1.49 0.64 24.85
CA VAL A 161 1.59 1.89 25.63
C VAL A 161 0.49 2.87 25.22
N LEU A 162 0.25 3.05 23.92
CA LEU A 162 -0.82 3.92 23.43
C LEU A 162 -2.21 3.41 23.84
N ALA A 163 -2.44 2.11 23.77
CA ALA A 163 -3.70 1.49 24.18
C ALA A 163 -3.97 1.69 25.68
N VAL A 164 -2.95 1.49 26.53
CA VAL A 164 -3.05 1.73 27.98
C VAL A 164 -3.29 3.22 28.26
N GLY A 165 -2.62 4.12 27.54
CA GLY A 165 -2.86 5.56 27.62
C GLY A 165 -4.29 5.94 27.25
N GLY A 166 -4.81 5.39 26.16
CA GLY A 166 -6.21 5.58 25.75
C GLY A 166 -7.22 5.07 26.78
N LEU A 167 -6.95 3.90 27.38
CA LEU A 167 -7.77 3.34 28.45
C LEU A 167 -7.78 4.27 29.69
N ALA A 168 -6.63 4.77 30.11
CA ALA A 168 -6.51 5.69 31.23
C ALA A 168 -7.28 7.00 30.97
N LEU A 169 -7.17 7.57 29.77
CA LEU A 169 -7.95 8.74 29.36
C LEU A 169 -9.46 8.48 29.39
N SER A 170 -9.89 7.33 28.89
CA SER A 170 -11.31 6.93 28.92
C SER A 170 -11.83 6.77 30.36
N ALA A 171 -11.07 6.11 31.22
CA ALA A 171 -11.41 5.94 32.63
C ALA A 171 -11.52 7.27 33.37
N THR A 172 -10.56 8.18 33.16
CA THR A 172 -10.60 9.53 33.74
C THR A 172 -11.77 10.35 33.22
N GLY A 173 -12.09 10.25 31.92
CA GLY A 173 -13.28 10.89 31.32
C GLY A 173 -14.58 10.41 31.94
N ILE A 174 -14.75 9.10 32.11
CA ILE A 174 -15.92 8.50 32.78
C ILE A 174 -16.00 8.98 34.23
N TRP A 175 -14.89 8.96 34.97
CA TRP A 175 -14.83 9.42 36.35
C TRP A 175 -15.27 10.87 36.52
N ILE A 176 -14.75 11.77 35.70
CA ILE A 176 -15.13 13.18 35.71
C ILE A 176 -16.59 13.37 35.31
N GLY A 177 -17.03 12.65 34.28
CA GLY A 177 -18.42 12.66 33.81
C GLY A 177 -19.42 12.23 34.89
N THR A 178 -19.16 11.13 35.56
CA THR A 178 -20.02 10.63 36.65
C THR A 178 -20.09 11.58 37.84
N LYS A 179 -18.94 12.18 38.24
CA LYS A 179 -18.90 13.21 39.27
C LYS A 179 -19.75 14.44 38.90
N ARG A 180 -19.65 14.93 37.67
CA ARG A 180 -20.43 16.10 37.20
C ARG A 180 -21.92 15.80 37.13
N LEU A 181 -22.30 14.63 36.65
CA LEU A 181 -23.72 14.17 36.65
C LEU A 181 -24.25 13.99 38.08
N GLY A 182 -23.48 13.40 38.98
CA GLY A 182 -23.84 13.22 40.38
C GLY A 182 -24.06 14.54 41.11
N ILE A 183 -23.27 15.57 40.84
CA ILE A 183 -23.44 16.91 41.40
C ILE A 183 -24.74 17.55 40.89
N LYS A 184 -25.05 17.43 39.58
CA LYS A 184 -26.29 17.97 39.00
C LYS A 184 -27.53 17.32 39.56
N THR A 185 -27.55 15.99 39.73
CA THR A 185 -28.69 15.26 40.30
C THR A 185 -28.91 15.58 41.77
N ARG A 186 -27.85 15.76 42.54
CA ARG A 186 -27.91 16.15 43.95
C ARG A 186 -28.47 17.57 44.13
N ARG A 187 -28.06 18.50 43.28
CA ARG A 187 -28.53 19.89 43.30
C ARG A 187 -30.02 19.99 42.93
N ARG A 188 -30.46 19.22 41.94
CA ARG A 188 -31.91 19.12 41.56
C ARG A 188 -32.78 18.56 42.67
N LYS A 189 -32.31 17.52 43.38
CA LYS A 189 -33.02 16.95 44.53
C LYS A 189 -33.16 17.94 45.69
N LEU A 190 -32.15 18.76 45.95
CA LEU A 190 -32.15 19.78 46.99
C LEU A 190 -33.12 20.94 46.68
N LEU A 191 -33.18 21.38 45.43
CA LEU A 191 -34.13 22.40 44.97
C LEU A 191 -35.55 21.92 45.08
N ASN A 192 -35.88 20.72 44.57
CA ASN A 192 -37.25 20.13 44.70
C ASN A 192 -37.68 19.95 46.15
N ARG A 193 -36.77 19.65 47.10
CA ARG A 193 -37.09 19.53 48.52
C ARG A 193 -37.39 20.89 49.16
N LYS A 194 -36.76 21.96 48.70
CA LYS A 194 -37.05 23.33 49.20
C LYS A 194 -38.40 23.82 48.71
N ASP A 195 -38.76 23.52 47.47
CA ASP A 195 -40.04 23.92 46.89
C ASP A 195 -41.23 23.17 47.55
N GLN A 196 -41.01 21.90 47.96
CA GLN A 196 -42.04 21.13 48.69
C GLN A 196 -42.15 21.55 50.19
N ALA A 197 -41.15 22.16 50.78
CA ALA A 197 -41.21 22.63 52.16
C ALA A 197 -41.76 24.09 52.28
N ALA A 198 -41.95 24.75 51.15
CA ALA A 198 -42.52 26.11 51.07
C ALA A 198 -44.00 26.15 50.70
N GLN A 199 -44.63 25.00 50.51
CA GLN A 199 -46.07 24.80 50.31
C GLN A 199 -46.71 24.22 51.57
#